data_7dd441c61d5f7c80b0d47f466068dfbc
#
_entry.id   7dd441c61d5f7c80b0d47f466068dfbc
#
_cell.length_a   1.000
_cell.length_b   1.000
_cell.length_c   1.000
_cell.angle_alpha   90.00
_cell.angle_beta   90.00
_cell.angle_gamma   90.00
#
_symmetry.space_group_name_H-M   'P 1'
#
loop_
_entity.id
_entity.type
_entity.pdbx_description
1 polymer ?
#
loop_
_entity_poly.entity_id
_entity_poly.type
_entity_poly.pdbx_seq_one_letter_code
_entity_poly.pdbx_strand_id
1 'polypeptide(L)'
;MRVSSVRGPDHPVAPRRSVHLFPGQGDFSIGTLVSAVRAHSGVRSAVEEVFEQIDDVAAERGLAALGPRLLGAQPPSGRELAHAPTGTVPMALFGASLAVHRALCQSYEPPSAVVGVSFGEITALTAAGVLTVADGARAAHDLALVLASCPGGLTLLSCSEQAAHRLLAESGTAGTVVAVVNDDRSVVVTGPVPELTRVEQTAVDKGVTAVRLRLPFSSHHPELGSAAEVFAKSLRAYPRSAALCPVYSAVAGRCYRPDDDLAARLADCLIKPAVVPAVLRQVAELRPDALFEAGTGAALASSARRVLAGTAVLAGTAAPPVHAPLAEPDFRW
;
A
#
# COMPACT_ATOMS: atom_id res chain seq x y z
N MET A 1 34.36 41.08 18.16
CA MET A 1 34.66 39.63 18.09
C MET A 1 33.42 38.93 17.56
N ARG A 2 33.42 38.51 16.30
CA ARG A 2 32.33 37.69 15.71
C ARG A 2 32.70 36.23 15.95
N VAL A 3 31.89 35.52 16.71
CA VAL A 3 32.03 34.08 16.90
C VAL A 3 31.50 33.42 15.62
N SER A 4 32.43 32.89 14.84
CA SER A 4 32.13 32.07 13.66
C SER A 4 31.65 30.68 14.14
N SER A 5 30.38 30.36 13.94
CA SER A 5 29.86 29.02 14.20
C SER A 5 30.38 28.07 13.13
N VAL A 6 31.30 27.22 13.51
CA VAL A 6 31.76 26.09 12.71
C VAL A 6 30.59 25.11 12.58
N ARG A 7 29.97 25.01 11.41
CA ARG A 7 29.06 23.93 11.09
C ARG A 7 29.87 22.64 11.03
N GLY A 8 29.49 21.67 11.83
CA GLY A 8 30.04 20.30 11.79
C GLY A 8 29.70 19.62 10.47
N PRO A 9 30.39 18.49 10.14
CA PRO A 9 30.28 17.84 8.85
C PRO A 9 28.94 17.18 8.63
N ASP A 10 28.36 17.43 7.45
CA ASP A 10 27.35 16.66 6.69
C ASP A 10 26.21 15.99 7.48
N HIS A 11 25.28 16.78 7.99
CA HIS A 11 23.92 16.30 8.14
C HIS A 11 23.27 16.31 6.74
N PRO A 12 22.81 15.17 6.22
CA PRO A 12 22.04 15.17 4.97
C PRO A 12 20.86 16.13 5.15
N VAL A 13 20.73 17.08 4.23
CA VAL A 13 19.60 18.02 4.22
C VAL A 13 18.33 17.20 4.08
N ALA A 14 17.38 17.36 5.00
CA ALA A 14 16.08 16.68 4.92
C ALA A 14 15.42 16.98 3.56
N PRO A 15 14.82 15.98 2.91
CA PRO A 15 14.16 16.16 1.62
C PRO A 15 13.00 17.16 1.77
N ARG A 16 13.01 18.21 0.96
CA ARG A 16 11.96 19.25 0.96
C ARG A 16 10.72 18.83 0.19
N ARG A 17 10.88 17.92 -0.79
CA ARG A 17 9.80 17.39 -1.64
C ARG A 17 9.83 15.87 -1.55
N SER A 18 9.17 15.32 -0.55
CA SER A 18 9.01 13.88 -0.45
C SER A 18 7.69 13.41 -1.07
N VAL A 19 7.64 12.13 -1.44
CA VAL A 19 6.42 11.44 -1.85
C VAL A 19 6.27 10.20 -0.98
N HIS A 20 5.09 10.00 -0.38
CA HIS A 20 4.82 8.81 0.40
C HIS A 20 4.06 7.78 -0.42
N LEU A 21 4.52 6.53 -0.37
CA LEU A 21 3.97 5.39 -1.11
C LEU A 21 3.22 4.48 -0.13
N PHE A 22 1.95 4.23 -0.39
CA PHE A 22 1.10 3.37 0.43
C PHE A 22 0.86 2.04 -0.27
N PRO A 23 1.44 0.92 0.25
CA PRO A 23 1.34 -0.38 -0.38
C PRO A 23 -0.06 -1.02 -0.23
N GLY A 24 -0.34 -2.01 -1.08
CA GLY A 24 -1.46 -2.93 -0.93
C GLY A 24 -1.23 -3.98 0.16
N GLN A 25 -2.11 -5.00 0.20
CA GLN A 25 -2.12 -6.01 1.27
C GLN A 25 -1.05 -7.10 1.15
N GLY A 26 -0.28 -7.14 0.07
CA GLY A 26 0.60 -8.27 -0.26
C GLY A 26 1.89 -8.38 0.57
N ASP A 27 2.33 -7.31 1.23
CA ASP A 27 3.62 -7.23 1.93
C ASP A 27 3.44 -6.63 3.35
N PHE A 28 2.56 -7.25 4.15
CA PHE A 28 2.31 -6.82 5.52
C PHE A 28 3.05 -7.67 6.53
N SER A 29 3.85 -7.02 7.39
CA SER A 29 4.55 -7.64 8.51
C SER A 29 4.37 -6.83 9.79
N ILE A 30 3.57 -7.34 10.72
CA ILE A 30 3.38 -6.69 12.02
C ILE A 30 4.67 -6.65 12.85
N GLY A 31 5.55 -7.62 12.65
CA GLY A 31 6.82 -7.73 13.39
C GLY A 31 7.75 -6.55 13.17
N THR A 32 7.80 -6.01 11.96
CA THR A 32 8.63 -4.83 11.65
C THR A 32 8.12 -3.58 12.35
N LEU A 33 6.79 -3.38 12.39
CA LEU A 33 6.18 -2.29 13.15
C LEU A 33 6.48 -2.40 14.65
N VAL A 34 6.30 -3.59 15.23
CA VAL A 34 6.60 -3.84 16.65
C VAL A 34 8.06 -3.55 16.99
N SER A 35 8.98 -3.95 16.13
CA SER A 35 10.41 -3.64 16.31
C SER A 35 10.67 -2.14 16.27
N ALA A 36 10.07 -1.42 15.33
CA ALA A 36 10.21 0.02 15.21
C ALA A 36 9.59 0.78 16.40
N VAL A 37 8.42 0.36 16.89
CA VAL A 37 7.78 0.91 18.11
C VAL A 37 8.69 0.82 19.33
N ARG A 38 9.48 -0.25 19.44
CA ARG A 38 10.44 -0.44 20.55
C ARG A 38 11.71 0.40 20.38
N ALA A 39 12.15 0.59 19.15
CA ALA A 39 13.40 1.27 18.83
C ALA A 39 13.27 2.80 18.72
N HIS A 40 12.10 3.31 18.30
CA HIS A 40 11.93 4.71 17.92
C HIS A 40 10.70 5.33 18.60
N SER A 41 10.93 6.35 19.45
CA SER A 41 9.88 7.05 20.20
C SER A 41 8.87 7.77 19.29
N GLY A 42 9.32 8.33 18.15
CA GLY A 42 8.45 8.97 17.17
C GLY A 42 7.48 7.97 16.52
N VAL A 43 7.95 6.76 16.17
CA VAL A 43 7.08 5.69 15.65
C VAL A 43 6.09 5.24 16.71
N ARG A 44 6.55 5.09 17.97
CA ARG A 44 5.69 4.75 19.10
C ARG A 44 4.55 5.75 19.27
N SER A 45 4.89 7.05 19.32
CA SER A 45 3.90 8.12 19.46
C SER A 45 2.89 8.15 18.30
N ALA A 46 3.38 7.94 17.07
CA ALA A 46 2.50 7.86 15.90
C ALA A 46 1.54 6.65 15.96
N VAL A 47 2.01 5.50 16.46
CA VAL A 47 1.15 4.31 16.67
C VAL A 47 0.11 4.60 17.77
N GLU A 48 0.49 5.24 18.88
CA GLU A 48 -0.44 5.64 19.94
C GLU A 48 -1.55 6.52 19.38
N GLU A 49 -1.20 7.61 18.67
CA GLU A 49 -2.16 8.56 18.09
C GLU A 49 -3.12 7.91 17.09
N VAL A 50 -2.60 7.08 16.19
CA VAL A 50 -3.39 6.48 15.10
C VAL A 50 -4.27 5.36 15.63
N PHE A 51 -3.74 4.48 16.48
CA PHE A 51 -4.49 3.32 16.95
C PHE A 51 -5.51 3.66 18.03
N GLU A 52 -5.41 4.79 18.73
CA GLU A 52 -6.48 5.30 19.59
C GLU A 52 -7.81 5.42 18.80
N GLN A 53 -7.76 6.06 17.62
CA GLN A 53 -8.95 6.24 16.78
C GLN A 53 -9.38 4.94 16.06
N ILE A 54 -8.43 4.07 15.71
CA ILE A 54 -8.74 2.78 15.07
C ILE A 54 -9.40 1.83 16.06
N ASP A 55 -8.97 1.82 17.31
CA ASP A 55 -9.50 0.96 18.36
C ASP A 55 -10.95 1.32 18.73
N ASP A 56 -11.32 2.62 18.65
CA ASP A 56 -12.71 3.05 18.75
C ASP A 56 -13.57 2.42 17.64
N VAL A 57 -13.08 2.46 16.39
CA VAL A 57 -13.75 1.81 15.25
C VAL A 57 -13.75 0.29 15.40
N ALA A 58 -12.68 -0.31 15.92
CA ALA A 58 -12.63 -1.75 16.20
C ALA A 58 -13.72 -2.14 17.19
N ALA A 59 -13.92 -1.37 18.27
CA ALA A 59 -14.99 -1.57 19.23
C ALA A 59 -16.39 -1.44 18.58
N GLU A 60 -16.61 -0.43 17.72
CA GLU A 60 -17.86 -0.28 16.94
C GLU A 60 -18.17 -1.52 16.08
N ARG A 61 -17.14 -2.20 15.59
CA ARG A 61 -17.22 -3.38 14.72
C ARG A 61 -17.13 -4.71 15.47
N GLY A 62 -17.09 -4.69 16.80
CA GLY A 62 -16.97 -5.88 17.63
C GLY A 62 -15.61 -6.56 17.56
N LEU A 63 -14.57 -5.84 17.18
CA LEU A 63 -13.20 -6.32 17.11
C LEU A 63 -12.41 -5.92 18.37
N ALA A 64 -11.36 -6.70 18.68
CA ALA A 64 -10.47 -6.38 19.78
C ALA A 64 -9.52 -5.22 19.42
N ALA A 65 -9.26 -4.35 20.38
CA ALA A 65 -8.29 -3.27 20.24
C ALA A 65 -6.87 -3.81 19.94
N LEU A 66 -6.17 -3.16 19.03
CA LEU A 66 -4.81 -3.52 18.61
C LEU A 66 -3.74 -2.62 19.23
N GLY A 67 -4.03 -1.34 19.45
CA GLY A 67 -3.07 -0.36 19.98
C GLY A 67 -2.40 -0.81 21.27
N PRO A 68 -3.14 -1.17 22.33
CA PRO A 68 -2.56 -1.63 23.60
C PRO A 68 -1.65 -2.86 23.45
N ARG A 69 -1.96 -3.75 22.50
CA ARG A 69 -1.13 -4.93 22.21
C ARG A 69 0.14 -4.56 21.46
N LEU A 70 0.07 -3.69 20.47
CA LEU A 70 1.23 -3.23 19.69
C LEU A 70 2.25 -2.50 20.57
N LEU A 71 1.77 -1.75 21.55
CA LEU A 71 2.58 -0.95 22.47
C LEU A 71 3.04 -1.72 23.71
N GLY A 72 2.40 -2.85 23.99
CA GLY A 72 2.61 -3.65 25.18
C GLY A 72 3.78 -4.64 25.08
N ALA A 73 3.92 -5.44 26.17
CA ALA A 73 4.96 -6.47 26.26
C ALA A 73 4.67 -7.69 25.36
N GLN A 74 3.41 -7.95 25.04
CA GLN A 74 2.97 -9.10 24.25
C GLN A 74 2.27 -8.64 22.97
N PRO A 75 3.01 -8.18 21.95
CA PRO A 75 2.44 -7.76 20.69
C PRO A 75 1.83 -8.95 19.93
N PRO A 76 0.84 -8.71 19.04
CA PRO A 76 0.25 -9.76 18.23
C PRO A 76 1.29 -10.32 17.26
N SER A 77 1.33 -11.64 17.13
CA SER A 77 2.12 -12.31 16.10
C SER A 77 1.38 -12.31 14.76
N GLY A 78 2.10 -12.46 13.66
CA GLY A 78 1.50 -12.62 12.34
C GLY A 78 0.57 -13.84 12.25
N ARG A 79 0.86 -14.92 13.01
CA ARG A 79 0.00 -16.10 13.09
C ARG A 79 -1.32 -15.81 13.80
N GLU A 80 -1.29 -15.10 14.92
CA GLU A 80 -2.51 -14.68 15.63
C GLU A 80 -3.38 -13.79 14.75
N LEU A 81 -2.77 -12.80 14.06
CA LEU A 81 -3.50 -11.93 13.13
C LEU A 81 -4.13 -12.70 11.97
N ALA A 82 -3.45 -13.73 11.45
CA ALA A 82 -3.99 -14.56 10.37
C ALA A 82 -5.24 -15.36 10.77
N HIS A 83 -5.47 -15.58 12.08
CA HIS A 83 -6.66 -16.24 12.63
C HIS A 83 -7.64 -15.24 13.30
N ALA A 84 -7.35 -13.95 13.23
CA ALA A 84 -8.21 -12.93 13.81
C ALA A 84 -9.51 -12.77 12.99
N PRO A 85 -10.57 -12.23 13.57
CA PRO A 85 -11.80 -11.94 12.85
C PRO A 85 -11.58 -11.07 11.61
N THR A 86 -12.44 -11.25 10.60
CA THR A 86 -12.42 -10.46 9.36
C THR A 86 -12.40 -8.96 9.67
N GLY A 87 -11.53 -8.21 9.01
CA GLY A 87 -11.34 -6.78 9.23
C GLY A 87 -10.15 -6.45 10.13
N THR A 88 -9.73 -7.34 11.04
CA THR A 88 -8.61 -7.07 11.95
C THR A 88 -7.29 -6.79 11.21
N VAL A 89 -6.91 -7.65 10.26
CA VAL A 89 -5.66 -7.49 9.49
C VAL A 89 -5.68 -6.25 8.61
N PRO A 90 -6.75 -5.97 7.82
CA PRO A 90 -6.83 -4.72 7.05
C PRO A 90 -6.79 -3.46 7.91
N MET A 91 -7.43 -3.43 9.08
CA MET A 91 -7.34 -2.30 10.00
C MET A 91 -5.92 -2.16 10.59
N ALA A 92 -5.25 -3.27 10.91
CA ALA A 92 -3.85 -3.26 11.35
C ALA A 92 -2.90 -2.74 10.28
N LEU A 93 -3.07 -3.16 9.02
CA LEU A 93 -2.30 -2.67 7.87
C LEU A 93 -2.53 -1.18 7.62
N PHE A 94 -3.80 -0.75 7.62
CA PHE A 94 -4.17 0.66 7.48
C PHE A 94 -3.50 1.50 8.57
N GLY A 95 -3.66 1.11 9.85
CA GLY A 95 -3.08 1.82 10.98
C GLY A 95 -1.55 1.84 10.96
N ALA A 96 -0.91 0.72 10.63
CA ALA A 96 0.54 0.63 10.50
C ALA A 96 1.08 1.59 9.44
N SER A 97 0.47 1.59 8.25
CA SER A 97 0.89 2.47 7.15
C SER A 97 0.67 3.95 7.49
N LEU A 98 -0.44 4.28 8.14
CA LEU A 98 -0.72 5.65 8.57
C LEU A 98 0.22 6.10 9.70
N ALA A 99 0.55 5.21 10.64
CA ALA A 99 1.51 5.52 11.71
C ALA A 99 2.93 5.77 11.17
N VAL A 100 3.38 4.97 10.18
CA VAL A 100 4.65 5.22 9.48
C VAL A 100 4.62 6.59 8.78
N HIS A 101 3.54 6.92 8.08
CA HIS A 101 3.36 8.24 7.47
C HIS A 101 3.45 9.37 8.51
N ARG A 102 2.78 9.23 9.65
CA ARG A 102 2.81 10.24 10.74
C ARG A 102 4.21 10.41 11.31
N ALA A 103 4.92 9.31 11.58
CA ALA A 103 6.30 9.35 12.06
C ALA A 103 7.24 10.05 11.04
N LEU A 104 7.07 9.79 9.74
CA LEU A 104 7.80 10.49 8.70
C LEU A 104 7.50 12.00 8.70
N CYS A 105 6.23 12.40 8.85
CA CYS A 105 5.84 13.82 8.92
C CYS A 105 6.31 14.53 10.21
N GLN A 106 6.64 13.79 11.28
CA GLN A 106 7.28 14.34 12.47
C GLN A 106 8.79 14.62 12.26
N SER A 107 9.44 13.85 11.39
CA SER A 107 10.89 13.90 11.14
C SER A 107 11.26 14.71 9.90
N TYR A 108 10.35 14.78 8.94
CA TYR A 108 10.50 15.45 7.64
C TYR A 108 9.32 16.39 7.38
N GLU A 109 9.43 17.22 6.36
CA GLU A 109 8.27 18.01 5.91
C GLU A 109 7.15 17.08 5.39
N PRO A 110 5.87 17.50 5.50
CA PRO A 110 4.76 16.75 4.92
C PRO A 110 4.99 16.47 3.42
N PRO A 111 4.53 15.31 2.90
CA PRO A 111 4.80 14.94 1.52
C PRO A 111 4.15 15.90 0.53
N SER A 112 4.84 16.18 -0.57
CA SER A 112 4.33 16.97 -1.69
C SER A 112 3.26 16.23 -2.52
N ALA A 113 3.22 14.90 -2.42
CA ALA A 113 2.21 14.03 -2.99
C ALA A 113 2.21 12.67 -2.29
N VAL A 114 1.11 11.94 -2.45
CA VAL A 114 0.99 10.56 -1.97
C VAL A 114 0.57 9.62 -3.11
N VAL A 115 0.99 8.37 -3.06
CA VAL A 115 0.63 7.32 -4.02
C VAL A 115 -0.01 6.16 -3.28
N GLY A 116 -1.21 5.77 -3.67
CA GLY A 116 -1.88 4.57 -3.16
C GLY A 116 -1.87 3.44 -4.20
N VAL A 117 -1.66 2.22 -3.75
CA VAL A 117 -1.75 1.01 -4.57
C VAL A 117 -2.82 0.11 -4.00
N SER A 118 -3.95 -0.04 -4.73
CA SER A 118 -5.05 -0.91 -4.30
C SER A 118 -5.55 -0.51 -2.90
N PHE A 119 -5.53 -1.41 -1.92
CA PHE A 119 -5.87 -1.13 -0.51
C PHE A 119 -5.18 0.15 0.02
N GLY A 120 -3.93 0.38 -0.37
CA GLY A 120 -3.16 1.56 0.04
C GLY A 120 -3.78 2.90 -0.39
N GLU A 121 -4.73 2.90 -1.32
CA GLU A 121 -5.46 4.12 -1.71
C GLU A 121 -6.35 4.67 -0.60
N ILE A 122 -6.91 3.79 0.27
CA ILE A 122 -7.65 4.21 1.46
C ILE A 122 -6.73 4.97 2.41
N THR A 123 -5.53 4.41 2.65
CA THR A 123 -4.54 5.05 3.52
C THR A 123 -3.99 6.34 2.91
N ALA A 124 -3.73 6.37 1.59
CA ALA A 124 -3.28 7.57 0.88
C ALA A 124 -4.29 8.72 0.97
N LEU A 125 -5.58 8.43 0.79
CA LEU A 125 -6.65 9.44 0.94
C LEU A 125 -6.76 9.93 2.39
N THR A 126 -6.58 9.05 3.37
CA THR A 126 -6.57 9.44 4.79
C THR A 126 -5.33 10.29 5.11
N ALA A 127 -4.15 9.91 4.63
CA ALA A 127 -2.91 10.67 4.80
C ALA A 127 -2.99 12.07 4.16
N ALA A 128 -3.70 12.19 3.03
CA ALA A 128 -3.99 13.47 2.38
C ALA A 128 -5.16 14.25 3.01
N GLY A 129 -5.74 13.77 4.11
CA GLY A 129 -6.83 14.46 4.85
C GLY A 129 -8.21 14.37 4.19
N VAL A 130 -8.38 13.57 3.14
CA VAL A 130 -9.68 13.39 2.47
C VAL A 130 -10.66 12.61 3.35
N LEU A 131 -10.18 11.57 4.04
CA LEU A 131 -10.91 10.79 5.04
C LEU A 131 -10.33 11.08 6.42
N THR A 132 -11.17 11.02 7.45
CA THR A 132 -10.67 10.95 8.83
C THR A 132 -10.00 9.60 9.08
N VAL A 133 -9.19 9.47 10.13
CA VAL A 133 -8.60 8.17 10.51
C VAL A 133 -9.68 7.15 10.79
N ALA A 134 -10.74 7.55 11.50
CA ALA A 134 -11.88 6.69 11.81
C ALA A 134 -12.62 6.22 10.55
N ASP A 135 -12.88 7.12 9.58
CA ASP A 135 -13.57 6.75 8.34
C ASP A 135 -12.69 5.91 7.42
N GLY A 136 -11.37 6.16 7.39
CA GLY A 136 -10.40 5.29 6.71
C GLY A 136 -10.36 3.88 7.31
N ALA A 137 -10.41 3.77 8.65
CA ALA A 137 -10.48 2.49 9.34
C ALA A 137 -11.79 1.74 9.04
N ARG A 138 -12.93 2.46 9.03
CA ARG A 138 -14.23 1.89 8.62
C ARG A 138 -14.19 1.41 7.17
N ALA A 139 -13.63 2.21 6.25
CA ALA A 139 -13.47 1.83 4.85
C ALA A 139 -12.58 0.59 4.67
N ALA A 140 -11.48 0.48 5.43
CA ALA A 140 -10.61 -0.68 5.44
C ALA A 140 -11.32 -1.96 5.93
N HIS A 141 -12.14 -1.83 6.98
CA HIS A 141 -12.97 -2.90 7.49
C HIS A 141 -14.06 -3.31 6.48
N ASP A 142 -14.79 -2.35 5.92
CA ASP A 142 -15.86 -2.62 4.96
C ASP A 142 -15.33 -3.31 3.69
N LEU A 143 -14.17 -2.89 3.19
CA LEU A 143 -13.49 -3.58 2.10
C LEU A 143 -13.15 -5.03 2.46
N ALA A 144 -12.71 -5.29 3.69
CA ALA A 144 -12.43 -6.65 4.15
C ALA A 144 -13.69 -7.55 4.15
N LEU A 145 -14.83 -7.02 4.58
CA LEU A 145 -16.11 -7.75 4.55
C LEU A 145 -16.53 -8.06 3.12
N VAL A 146 -16.39 -7.11 2.21
CA VAL A 146 -16.70 -7.31 0.79
C VAL A 146 -15.78 -8.36 0.18
N LEU A 147 -14.47 -8.27 0.40
CA LEU A 147 -13.48 -9.23 -0.11
C LEU A 147 -13.70 -10.65 0.44
N ALA A 148 -14.18 -10.80 1.68
CA ALA A 148 -14.52 -12.10 2.25
C ALA A 148 -15.63 -12.83 1.45
N SER A 149 -16.44 -12.11 0.68
CA SER A 149 -17.45 -12.67 -0.22
C SER A 149 -16.97 -12.89 -1.66
N CYS A 150 -15.69 -12.62 -1.95
CA CYS A 150 -15.08 -12.73 -3.28
C CYS A 150 -14.10 -13.92 -3.33
N PRO A 151 -14.57 -15.18 -3.46
CA PRO A 151 -13.71 -16.36 -3.40
C PRO A 151 -12.70 -16.39 -4.53
N GLY A 152 -11.46 -16.83 -4.23
CA GLY A 152 -10.38 -16.94 -5.19
C GLY A 152 -9.03 -16.72 -4.52
N GLY A 153 -8.08 -16.18 -5.27
CA GLY A 153 -6.73 -15.91 -4.79
C GLY A 153 -5.97 -14.96 -5.68
N LEU A 154 -4.74 -14.69 -5.26
CA LEU A 154 -3.78 -13.90 -6.01
C LEU A 154 -2.43 -14.62 -6.04
N THR A 155 -1.75 -14.57 -7.18
CA THR A 155 -0.41 -15.16 -7.36
C THR A 155 0.53 -14.13 -7.96
N LEU A 156 1.66 -13.91 -7.30
CA LEU A 156 2.78 -13.12 -7.79
C LEU A 156 3.58 -13.93 -8.80
N LEU A 157 3.80 -13.36 -9.98
CA LEU A 157 4.66 -13.90 -11.03
C LEU A 157 5.90 -13.00 -11.19
N SER A 158 7.09 -13.59 -11.14
CA SER A 158 8.35 -12.86 -11.36
C SER A 158 8.63 -12.71 -12.86
N CYS A 159 7.79 -11.94 -13.56
CA CYS A 159 7.91 -11.71 -15.00
C CYS A 159 7.27 -10.35 -15.38
N SER A 160 7.45 -9.97 -16.65
CA SER A 160 6.77 -8.79 -17.21
C SER A 160 5.28 -9.03 -17.47
N GLU A 161 4.51 -7.95 -17.57
CA GLU A 161 3.08 -8.00 -17.91
C GLU A 161 2.82 -8.81 -19.20
N GLN A 162 3.63 -8.56 -20.25
CA GLN A 162 3.51 -9.31 -21.50
C GLN A 162 3.76 -10.80 -21.33
N ALA A 163 4.74 -11.18 -20.49
CA ALA A 163 5.00 -12.60 -20.19
C ALA A 163 3.87 -13.22 -19.37
N ALA A 164 3.29 -12.47 -18.42
CA ALA A 164 2.13 -12.91 -17.65
C ALA A 164 0.93 -13.20 -18.58
N HIS A 165 0.61 -12.31 -19.53
CA HIS A 165 -0.46 -12.55 -20.50
C HIS A 165 -0.22 -13.81 -21.34
N ARG A 166 1.03 -14.08 -21.77
CA ARG A 166 1.37 -15.34 -22.47
C ARG A 166 1.16 -16.56 -21.58
N LEU A 167 1.59 -16.51 -20.31
CA LEU A 167 1.36 -17.61 -19.36
C LEU A 167 -0.12 -17.89 -19.14
N LEU A 168 -0.96 -16.84 -19.00
CA LEU A 168 -2.41 -17.00 -18.89
C LEU A 168 -3.01 -17.68 -20.12
N ALA A 169 -2.62 -17.27 -21.32
CA ALA A 169 -3.09 -17.87 -22.56
C ALA A 169 -2.65 -19.35 -22.68
N GLU A 170 -1.40 -19.66 -22.36
CA GLU A 170 -0.85 -21.03 -22.43
C GLU A 170 -1.43 -21.96 -21.34
N SER A 171 -1.79 -21.42 -20.17
CA SER A 171 -2.42 -22.19 -19.08
C SER A 171 -3.88 -22.58 -19.36
N GLY A 172 -4.49 -22.03 -20.41
CA GLY A 172 -5.87 -22.31 -20.79
C GLY A 172 -6.89 -21.86 -19.73
N THR A 173 -6.60 -20.79 -19.00
CA THR A 173 -7.49 -20.24 -17.97
C THR A 173 -8.28 -19.07 -18.54
N ALA A 174 -9.62 -19.08 -18.33
CA ALA A 174 -10.51 -18.01 -18.80
C ALA A 174 -10.90 -17.03 -17.68
N GLY A 175 -10.91 -17.50 -16.43
CA GLY A 175 -11.29 -16.72 -15.24
C GLY A 175 -10.09 -16.16 -14.48
N THR A 176 -8.87 -16.15 -15.04
CA THR A 176 -7.68 -15.58 -14.42
C THR A 176 -7.19 -14.38 -15.21
N VAL A 177 -6.97 -13.26 -14.54
CA VAL A 177 -6.57 -12.00 -15.16
C VAL A 177 -5.38 -11.36 -14.45
N VAL A 178 -4.72 -10.41 -15.10
CA VAL A 178 -3.71 -9.55 -14.47
C VAL A 178 -4.39 -8.58 -13.50
N ALA A 179 -4.01 -8.64 -12.24
CA ALA A 179 -4.54 -7.81 -11.16
C ALA A 179 -3.68 -6.58 -10.87
N VAL A 180 -2.36 -6.77 -10.79
CA VAL A 180 -1.42 -5.68 -10.48
C VAL A 180 -0.16 -5.82 -11.33
N VAL A 181 0.23 -4.74 -11.97
CA VAL A 181 1.56 -4.59 -12.58
C VAL A 181 2.41 -3.76 -11.63
N ASN A 182 3.34 -4.42 -10.91
CA ASN A 182 4.22 -3.73 -9.96
C ASN A 182 5.37 -3.02 -10.68
N ASP A 183 5.99 -3.71 -11.64
CA ASP A 183 7.09 -3.23 -12.48
C ASP A 183 7.30 -4.17 -13.68
N ASP A 184 8.43 -4.05 -14.39
CA ASP A 184 8.77 -4.86 -15.57
C ASP A 184 9.13 -6.34 -15.26
N ARG A 185 9.20 -6.72 -13.99
CA ARG A 185 9.59 -8.07 -13.51
C ARG A 185 8.65 -8.64 -12.46
N SER A 186 7.57 -7.96 -12.15
CA SER A 186 6.69 -8.35 -11.05
C SER A 186 5.24 -8.01 -11.39
N VAL A 187 4.41 -9.04 -11.53
CA VAL A 187 2.99 -8.95 -11.85
C VAL A 187 2.20 -9.85 -10.92
N VAL A 188 1.04 -9.41 -10.47
CA VAL A 188 0.10 -10.24 -9.73
C VAL A 188 -1.07 -10.61 -10.64
N VAL A 189 -1.43 -11.87 -10.65
CA VAL A 189 -2.63 -12.39 -11.32
C VAL A 189 -3.67 -12.81 -10.27
N THR A 190 -4.95 -12.74 -10.61
CA THR A 190 -6.09 -13.07 -9.74
C THR A 190 -7.08 -13.95 -10.46
N GLY A 191 -7.79 -14.81 -9.71
CA GLY A 191 -8.82 -15.69 -10.27
C GLY A 191 -9.18 -16.84 -9.34
N PRO A 192 -9.97 -17.82 -9.84
CA PRO A 192 -10.31 -19.04 -9.14
C PRO A 192 -9.05 -19.84 -8.75
N VAL A 193 -9.02 -20.37 -7.50
CA VAL A 193 -7.86 -21.12 -7.02
C VAL A 193 -7.43 -22.27 -7.91
N PRO A 194 -8.32 -23.09 -8.51
CA PRO A 194 -7.91 -24.16 -9.44
C PRO A 194 -7.24 -23.64 -10.70
N GLU A 195 -7.65 -22.47 -11.20
CA GLU A 195 -7.03 -21.84 -12.37
C GLU A 195 -5.67 -21.27 -12.04
N LEU A 196 -5.55 -20.58 -10.91
CA LEU A 196 -4.25 -20.09 -10.44
C LEU A 196 -3.24 -21.22 -10.26
N THR A 197 -3.68 -22.41 -9.81
CA THR A 197 -2.78 -23.57 -9.70
C THR A 197 -2.27 -24.03 -11.09
N ARG A 198 -3.11 -23.97 -12.14
CA ARG A 198 -2.64 -24.25 -13.52
C ARG A 198 -1.65 -23.19 -14.01
N VAL A 199 -1.92 -21.91 -13.73
CA VAL A 199 -0.99 -20.81 -14.07
C VAL A 199 0.35 -21.00 -13.37
N GLU A 200 0.35 -21.36 -12.09
CA GLU A 200 1.56 -21.61 -11.30
C GLU A 200 2.37 -22.79 -11.87
N GLN A 201 1.71 -23.87 -12.25
CA GLN A 201 2.39 -24.99 -12.90
C GLN A 201 3.00 -24.57 -14.24
N THR A 202 2.24 -23.89 -15.10
CA THR A 202 2.75 -23.39 -16.38
C THR A 202 3.93 -22.44 -16.16
N ALA A 203 3.89 -21.60 -15.14
CA ALA A 203 5.00 -20.69 -14.77
C ALA A 203 6.27 -21.48 -14.40
N VAL A 204 6.14 -22.54 -13.57
CA VAL A 204 7.25 -23.42 -13.20
C VAL A 204 7.86 -24.07 -14.44
N ASP A 205 7.04 -24.61 -15.35
CA ASP A 205 7.49 -25.25 -16.59
C ASP A 205 8.25 -24.28 -17.52
N LYS A 206 7.98 -22.98 -17.39
CA LYS A 206 8.66 -21.89 -18.13
C LYS A 206 9.80 -21.22 -17.36
N GLY A 207 10.14 -21.71 -16.16
CA GLY A 207 11.20 -21.13 -15.33
C GLY A 207 10.83 -19.77 -14.72
N VAL A 208 9.52 -19.44 -14.62
CA VAL A 208 9.03 -18.25 -13.96
C VAL A 208 8.66 -18.55 -12.51
N THR A 209 9.19 -17.78 -11.56
CA THR A 209 8.81 -17.93 -10.15
C THR A 209 7.37 -17.46 -9.97
N ALA A 210 6.55 -18.33 -9.36
CA ALA A 210 5.17 -18.06 -8.98
C ALA A 210 5.00 -18.25 -7.47
N VAL A 211 4.39 -17.27 -6.79
CA VAL A 211 4.17 -17.32 -5.34
C VAL A 211 2.71 -16.98 -5.04
N ARG A 212 1.95 -17.96 -4.52
CA ARG A 212 0.59 -17.73 -4.04
C ARG A 212 0.62 -16.78 -2.84
N LEU A 213 -0.08 -15.65 -2.95
CA LEU A 213 -0.24 -14.72 -1.83
C LEU A 213 -1.19 -15.30 -0.77
N ARG A 214 -0.96 -14.96 0.49
CA ARG A 214 -1.81 -15.39 1.62
C ARG A 214 -3.06 -14.52 1.73
N LEU A 215 -3.75 -14.34 0.61
CA LEU A 215 -4.97 -13.55 0.46
C LEU A 215 -6.05 -14.47 -0.14
N PRO A 216 -6.98 -15.00 0.70
CA PRO A 216 -7.94 -16.02 0.27
C PRO A 216 -9.16 -15.40 -0.42
N PHE A 217 -8.94 -14.45 -1.32
CA PHE A 217 -9.99 -13.76 -2.07
C PHE A 217 -9.46 -13.31 -3.45
N SER A 218 -10.36 -13.03 -4.37
CA SER A 218 -10.06 -12.30 -5.61
C SER A 218 -10.28 -10.81 -5.42
N SER A 219 -9.46 -10.01 -6.09
CA SER A 219 -9.62 -8.57 -6.26
C SER A 219 -9.06 -8.15 -7.61
N HIS A 220 -9.35 -6.95 -8.07
CA HIS A 220 -8.95 -6.49 -9.40
C HIS A 220 -9.48 -7.38 -10.53
N HIS A 221 -10.63 -8.00 -10.33
CA HIS A 221 -11.23 -8.94 -11.28
C HIS A 221 -12.53 -8.37 -11.86
N PRO A 222 -12.72 -8.29 -13.21
CA PRO A 222 -13.89 -7.66 -13.81
C PRO A 222 -15.24 -8.22 -13.35
N GLU A 223 -15.30 -9.49 -12.96
CA GLU A 223 -16.53 -10.14 -12.49
C GLU A 223 -16.99 -9.70 -11.10
N LEU A 224 -16.20 -8.89 -10.38
CA LEU A 224 -16.55 -8.41 -9.03
C LEU A 224 -17.38 -7.12 -9.05
N GLY A 225 -18.08 -6.81 -10.13
CA GLY A 225 -18.89 -5.58 -10.27
C GLY A 225 -19.87 -5.37 -9.13
N SER A 226 -20.64 -6.39 -8.76
CA SER A 226 -21.61 -6.29 -7.64
C SER A 226 -20.92 -6.02 -6.30
N ALA A 227 -19.75 -6.64 -6.06
CA ALA A 227 -18.95 -6.37 -4.85
C ALA A 227 -18.43 -4.92 -4.84
N ALA A 228 -18.00 -4.40 -5.98
CA ALA A 228 -17.57 -3.01 -6.13
C ALA A 228 -18.72 -2.03 -5.85
N GLU A 229 -19.95 -2.31 -6.30
CA GLU A 229 -21.13 -1.49 -6.01
C GLU A 229 -21.47 -1.47 -4.52
N VAL A 230 -21.39 -2.61 -3.83
CA VAL A 230 -21.57 -2.71 -2.38
C VAL A 230 -20.54 -1.85 -1.64
N PHE A 231 -19.27 -1.97 -2.01
CA PHE A 231 -18.21 -1.17 -1.39
C PHE A 231 -18.36 0.32 -1.68
N ALA A 232 -18.64 0.71 -2.93
CA ALA A 232 -18.89 2.11 -3.28
C ALA A 232 -20.06 2.71 -2.48
N LYS A 233 -21.12 1.93 -2.23
CA LYS A 233 -22.27 2.36 -1.41
C LYS A 233 -21.84 2.62 0.05
N SER A 234 -21.05 1.75 0.65
CA SER A 234 -20.52 1.98 2.01
C SER A 234 -19.68 3.25 2.07
N LEU A 235 -18.78 3.44 1.10
CA LEU A 235 -17.91 4.60 1.04
C LEU A 235 -18.65 5.94 0.91
N ARG A 236 -19.83 5.97 0.28
CA ARG A 236 -20.64 7.20 0.16
C ARG A 236 -21.17 7.70 1.49
N ALA A 237 -21.22 6.87 2.52
CA ALA A 237 -21.63 7.27 3.86
C ALA A 237 -20.57 8.07 4.63
N TYR A 238 -19.30 8.02 4.18
CA TYR A 238 -18.20 8.70 4.88
C TYR A 238 -18.00 10.12 4.35
N PRO A 239 -17.96 11.13 5.26
CA PRO A 239 -17.65 12.50 4.90
C PRO A 239 -16.27 12.63 4.25
N ARG A 240 -16.09 13.61 3.39
CA ARG A 240 -14.85 13.87 2.66
C ARG A 240 -14.48 15.33 2.74
N SER A 241 -13.16 15.56 2.90
CA SER A 241 -12.56 16.89 2.84
C SER A 241 -11.76 17.06 1.56
N ALA A 242 -11.35 18.29 1.26
CA ALA A 242 -10.40 18.55 0.18
C ALA A 242 -9.03 17.94 0.54
N ALA A 243 -8.36 17.36 -0.45
CA ALA A 243 -7.04 16.80 -0.25
C ALA A 243 -6.00 17.91 0.03
N LEU A 244 -5.13 17.68 1.02
CA LEU A 244 -4.03 18.57 1.39
C LEU A 244 -2.86 18.51 0.39
N CYS A 245 -2.73 17.40 -0.32
CA CYS A 245 -1.74 17.20 -1.38
C CYS A 245 -2.32 16.27 -2.46
N PRO A 246 -1.73 16.24 -3.68
CA PRO A 246 -2.14 15.33 -4.75
C PRO A 246 -2.10 13.85 -4.32
N VAL A 247 -3.14 13.10 -4.64
CA VAL A 247 -3.26 11.66 -4.38
C VAL A 247 -3.25 10.91 -5.71
N TYR A 248 -2.21 10.14 -5.96
CA TYR A 248 -2.07 9.30 -7.15
C TYR A 248 -2.60 7.89 -6.88
N SER A 249 -3.47 7.41 -7.76
CA SER A 249 -4.07 6.07 -7.70
C SER A 249 -3.46 5.17 -8.76
N ALA A 250 -2.87 4.06 -8.34
CA ALA A 250 -2.36 3.05 -9.28
C ALA A 250 -3.48 2.36 -10.07
N VAL A 251 -4.70 2.32 -9.52
CA VAL A 251 -5.89 1.76 -10.19
C VAL A 251 -6.46 2.74 -11.22
N ALA A 252 -6.53 4.03 -10.88
CA ALA A 252 -6.96 5.05 -11.85
C ALA A 252 -5.85 5.37 -12.88
N GLY A 253 -4.60 5.00 -12.60
CA GLY A 253 -3.43 5.30 -13.45
C GLY A 253 -3.06 6.78 -13.48
N ARG A 254 -3.56 7.59 -12.52
CA ARG A 254 -3.39 9.05 -12.48
C ARG A 254 -3.66 9.63 -11.10
N CYS A 255 -3.38 10.92 -10.94
CA CYS A 255 -3.87 11.68 -9.79
C CYS A 255 -5.41 11.75 -9.77
N TYR A 256 -6.01 11.65 -8.58
CA TYR A 256 -7.42 11.93 -8.39
C TYR A 256 -7.73 13.39 -8.71
N ARG A 257 -8.92 13.64 -9.25
CA ARG A 257 -9.42 14.97 -9.61
C ARG A 257 -10.52 15.41 -8.64
N PRO A 258 -10.72 16.71 -8.48
CA PRO A 258 -11.79 17.21 -7.59
C PRO A 258 -13.21 16.76 -7.97
N ASP A 259 -13.44 16.45 -9.26
CA ASP A 259 -14.71 15.99 -9.82
C ASP A 259 -14.86 14.46 -9.87
N ASP A 260 -13.86 13.70 -9.42
CA ASP A 260 -13.97 12.22 -9.33
C ASP A 260 -15.03 11.80 -8.28
N ASP A 261 -15.89 10.84 -8.63
CA ASP A 261 -16.63 10.06 -7.62
C ASP A 261 -15.64 9.12 -6.89
N LEU A 262 -15.05 9.63 -5.79
CA LEU A 262 -14.06 8.90 -5.02
C LEU A 262 -14.56 7.54 -4.50
N ALA A 263 -15.87 7.39 -4.24
CA ALA A 263 -16.42 6.10 -3.84
C ALA A 263 -16.34 5.09 -4.97
N ALA A 264 -16.73 5.50 -6.18
CA ALA A 264 -16.60 4.66 -7.36
C ALA A 264 -15.11 4.39 -7.70
N ARG A 265 -14.24 5.42 -7.58
CA ARG A 265 -12.80 5.26 -7.86
C ARG A 265 -12.13 4.29 -6.89
N LEU A 266 -12.41 4.37 -5.59
CA LEU A 266 -11.87 3.40 -4.62
C LEU A 266 -12.42 1.99 -4.86
N ALA A 267 -13.70 1.86 -5.24
CA ALA A 267 -14.28 0.57 -5.55
C ALA A 267 -13.71 -0.06 -6.84
N ASP A 268 -13.13 0.75 -7.73
CA ASP A 268 -12.41 0.25 -8.91
C ASP A 268 -11.27 -0.73 -8.55
N CYS A 269 -10.71 -0.70 -7.32
CA CYS A 269 -9.72 -1.67 -6.85
C CYS A 269 -10.24 -3.13 -6.80
N LEU A 270 -11.56 -3.31 -6.83
CA LEU A 270 -12.15 -4.65 -6.91
C LEU A 270 -12.21 -5.17 -8.34
N ILE A 271 -12.35 -4.30 -9.35
CA ILE A 271 -12.65 -4.67 -10.73
C ILE A 271 -11.61 -4.30 -11.79
N LYS A 272 -10.71 -3.35 -11.48
CA LYS A 272 -9.71 -2.85 -12.44
C LYS A 272 -8.29 -3.19 -11.99
N PRO A 273 -7.38 -3.45 -12.94
CA PRO A 273 -5.99 -3.67 -12.57
C PRO A 273 -5.35 -2.39 -12.00
N ALA A 274 -4.37 -2.58 -11.12
CA ALA A 274 -3.49 -1.51 -10.64
C ALA A 274 -2.19 -1.51 -11.46
N VAL A 275 -1.80 -0.34 -12.00
CA VAL A 275 -0.59 -0.20 -12.82
C VAL A 275 0.36 0.78 -12.13
N VAL A 276 1.22 0.25 -11.26
CA VAL A 276 2.16 1.04 -10.45
C VAL A 276 3.11 1.89 -11.30
N PRO A 277 3.71 1.38 -12.41
CA PRO A 277 4.58 2.18 -13.27
C PRO A 277 3.92 3.43 -13.86
N ALA A 278 2.61 3.40 -14.10
CA ALA A 278 1.89 4.53 -14.70
C ALA A 278 1.90 5.76 -13.79
N VAL A 279 1.67 5.57 -12.49
CA VAL A 279 1.67 6.67 -11.51
C VAL A 279 3.07 7.06 -11.06
N LEU A 280 4.01 6.12 -10.95
CA LEU A 280 5.39 6.43 -10.58
C LEU A 280 6.10 7.30 -11.63
N ARG A 281 5.81 7.10 -12.92
CA ARG A 281 6.34 7.98 -13.98
C ARG A 281 5.80 9.41 -13.86
N GLN A 282 4.51 9.58 -13.57
CA GLN A 282 3.93 10.91 -13.31
C GLN A 282 4.52 11.56 -12.05
N VAL A 283 4.74 10.77 -10.99
CA VAL A 283 5.39 11.24 -9.76
C VAL A 283 6.84 11.68 -10.01
N ALA A 284 7.56 11.01 -10.90
CA ALA A 284 8.92 11.41 -11.29
C ALA A 284 8.97 12.82 -11.92
N GLU A 285 7.91 13.23 -12.62
CA GLU A 285 7.79 14.58 -13.20
C GLU A 285 7.73 15.68 -12.13
N LEU A 286 7.29 15.35 -10.91
CA LEU A 286 7.30 16.27 -9.76
C LEU A 286 8.72 16.53 -9.24
N ARG A 287 9.71 15.77 -9.69
CA ARG A 287 11.12 15.81 -9.25
C ARG A 287 11.23 15.72 -7.71
N PRO A 288 10.74 14.67 -7.09
CA PRO A 288 10.86 14.51 -5.64
C PRO A 288 12.33 14.34 -5.25
N ASP A 289 12.68 14.84 -4.05
CA ASP A 289 14.01 14.67 -3.48
C ASP A 289 14.17 13.24 -2.91
N ALA A 290 13.07 12.62 -2.44
CA ALA A 290 13.02 11.25 -1.96
C ALA A 290 11.59 10.68 -2.03
N LEU A 291 11.47 9.34 -2.08
CA LEU A 291 10.22 8.62 -1.89
C LEU A 291 10.34 7.72 -0.66
N PHE A 292 9.26 7.62 0.13
CA PHE A 292 9.20 6.77 1.32
C PHE A 292 8.02 5.79 1.24
N GLU A 293 8.27 4.49 1.36
CA GLU A 293 7.20 3.52 1.54
C GLU A 293 6.65 3.63 2.97
N ALA A 294 5.45 4.16 3.11
CA ALA A 294 4.70 4.19 4.35
C ALA A 294 3.98 2.83 4.53
N GLY A 295 4.75 1.81 4.81
CA GLY A 295 4.32 0.42 4.97
C GLY A 295 5.24 -0.36 5.89
N THR A 296 4.92 -1.63 6.12
CA THR A 296 5.71 -2.51 6.99
C THR A 296 6.71 -3.38 6.22
N GLY A 297 6.62 -3.41 4.90
CA GLY A 297 7.50 -4.12 3.98
C GLY A 297 8.39 -3.21 3.15
N ALA A 298 8.85 -3.72 2.01
CA ALA A 298 9.70 -3.02 1.06
C ALA A 298 9.37 -3.32 -0.42
N ALA A 299 8.27 -4.03 -0.68
CA ALA A 299 7.95 -4.49 -2.03
C ALA A 299 7.64 -3.33 -2.97
N LEU A 300 6.87 -2.34 -2.51
CA LEU A 300 6.52 -1.17 -3.31
C LEU A 300 7.74 -0.27 -3.54
N ALA A 301 8.57 -0.06 -2.53
CA ALA A 301 9.85 0.67 -2.67
C ALA A 301 10.79 -0.03 -3.67
N SER A 302 10.85 -1.36 -3.64
CA SER A 302 11.66 -2.14 -4.57
C SER A 302 11.18 -1.98 -6.02
N SER A 303 9.87 -2.01 -6.24
CA SER A 303 9.29 -1.74 -7.56
C SER A 303 9.49 -0.28 -7.99
N ALA A 304 9.32 0.67 -7.05
CA ALA A 304 9.56 2.09 -7.33
C ALA A 304 11.02 2.37 -7.74
N ARG A 305 12.00 1.77 -7.07
CA ARG A 305 13.41 1.86 -7.45
C ARG A 305 13.64 1.41 -8.90
N ARG A 306 13.06 0.27 -9.31
CA ARG A 306 13.20 -0.24 -10.69
C ARG A 306 12.55 0.68 -11.72
N VAL A 307 11.31 1.09 -11.47
CA VAL A 307 10.56 1.96 -12.40
C VAL A 307 11.25 3.31 -12.55
N LEU A 308 11.65 3.94 -11.44
CA LEU A 308 12.28 5.26 -11.47
C LEU A 308 13.70 5.22 -12.05
N ALA A 309 14.46 4.16 -11.80
CA ALA A 309 15.77 3.97 -12.46
C ALA A 309 15.62 3.89 -13.99
N GLY A 310 14.65 3.12 -14.50
CA GLY A 310 14.36 3.04 -15.92
C GLY A 310 13.91 4.38 -16.51
N THR A 311 13.07 5.12 -15.79
CA THR A 311 12.61 6.47 -16.20
C THR A 311 13.76 7.46 -16.22
N ALA A 312 14.63 7.45 -15.23
CA ALA A 312 15.80 8.34 -15.12
C ALA A 312 16.82 8.10 -16.26
N VAL A 313 17.07 6.82 -16.59
CA VAL A 313 17.95 6.47 -17.72
C VAL A 313 17.41 7.06 -19.03
N LEU A 314 16.12 6.92 -19.31
CA LEU A 314 15.50 7.47 -20.51
C LEU A 314 15.53 9.00 -20.55
N ALA A 315 15.47 9.66 -19.39
CA ALA A 315 15.51 11.12 -19.26
C ALA A 315 16.93 11.69 -19.14
N GLY A 316 17.97 10.85 -19.03
CA GLY A 316 19.35 11.29 -18.80
C GLY A 316 19.55 11.98 -17.44
N THR A 317 18.78 11.59 -16.42
CA THR A 317 18.82 12.17 -15.07
C THR A 317 19.15 11.12 -14.00
N ALA A 318 19.37 11.55 -12.76
CA ALA A 318 19.48 10.64 -11.63
C ALA A 318 18.09 10.27 -11.08
N ALA A 319 17.88 9.01 -10.72
CA ALA A 319 16.67 8.59 -10.02
C ALA A 319 16.66 9.12 -8.58
N PRO A 320 15.53 9.57 -8.04
CA PRO A 320 15.43 9.94 -6.64
C PRO A 320 15.62 8.70 -5.74
N PRO A 321 16.19 8.87 -4.54
CA PRO A 321 16.27 7.79 -3.56
C PRO A 321 14.87 7.33 -3.14
N VAL A 322 14.73 6.03 -2.94
CA VAL A 322 13.48 5.42 -2.46
C VAL A 322 13.80 4.59 -1.21
N HIS A 323 13.10 4.87 -0.13
CA HIS A 323 13.31 4.25 1.16
C HIS A 323 12.11 3.40 1.59
N ALA A 324 12.38 2.34 2.33
CA ALA A 324 11.39 1.54 3.06
C ALA A 324 11.74 1.60 4.56
N PRO A 325 11.29 2.63 5.29
CA PRO A 325 11.80 2.98 6.61
C PRO A 325 11.78 1.84 7.64
N LEU A 326 10.74 1.01 7.63
CA LEU A 326 10.65 -0.12 8.56
C LEU A 326 11.48 -1.34 8.13
N ALA A 327 11.90 -1.41 6.87
CA ALA A 327 12.71 -2.50 6.33
C ALA A 327 14.20 -2.14 6.22
N GLU A 328 14.57 -0.89 6.47
CA GLU A 328 15.95 -0.39 6.44
C GLU A 328 16.45 -0.17 7.88
N PRO A 329 17.33 -1.07 8.41
CA PRO A 329 17.77 -0.99 9.82
C PRO A 329 18.44 0.34 10.20
N ASP A 330 19.11 0.97 9.23
CA ASP A 330 19.85 2.22 9.43
C ASP A 330 19.03 3.47 9.05
N PHE A 331 17.71 3.32 8.82
CA PHE A 331 16.86 4.45 8.48
C PHE A 331 16.82 5.45 9.65
N ARG A 332 17.06 6.71 9.33
CA ARG A 332 17.01 7.80 10.31
C ARG A 332 15.63 8.43 10.29
N TRP A 333 14.94 8.24 11.38
CA TRP A 333 13.63 8.84 11.65
C TRP A 333 13.79 10.31 12.03
#